data_192f307f90fc35d6f106597857cb7869
#
_entry.id   192f307f90fc35d6f106597857cb7869
#
_cell.length_a   1.000
_cell.length_b   1.000
_cell.length_c   1.000
_cell.angle_alpha   90.00
_cell.angle_beta   90.00
_cell.angle_gamma   90.00
#
_symmetry.space_group_name_H-M   'P 1'
#
loop_
_entity.id
_entity.type
_entity.pdbx_description
1 polymer ?
#
loop_
_entity_poly.entity_id
_entity_poly.type
_entity_poly.pdbx_seq_one_letter_code
_entity_poly.pdbx_strand_id
1 'polypeptide(L)'
;MIWSQTVRRFPYLVIGWALLGGLSLVAPDRLFVTHQQGLWLGLAFAGVALLRGARQMARELPFEIATLELSRLPQRSQMQYVGHGFSWDAQHANEMLAAERDSKALVGRKREPGDGGGVATIHTIGLREEAPVFLPLSDLEGHMLVSGATRTGKTYYLQLDLVQAIERGNEAVIFIDPKGDLSVLHRAYDAAVRAGRQKDFQFFSLAFPHLSCTYNPLHNFVLGMEVPDRLSGLLPGGGQSEPFKAFAWEVINVIAQAMLLAGERPLLSKIARYAKVNRSLEELLPKLPDHTPEFEYLQALIKHPPDHYDKMVSSLKPMLSKLDTPDFRNLMSVTTPELDWDRAIRLKRIVYMFMGSMIVKETAYAIGMLALQDLLNFIGRAYAYEHAKTPIRLIVDEVGRLAFPGFVDLLSQAGGQGLMAVLAFQSVADLVSALGPSGAQQILDNTNTKLWFRATDHATAKTFADIGGKGPLLTRRESAAYRPVLQGKPARNRLAFDATFAQQSTEVVENLVREDWLMKLPRGHAFLYASGQTYKTRFPLMPEPKRRFPLEATA
;
A
#
# COMPACT_ATOMS: atom_id res chain seq x y z
N MET A 1 -10.73 -33.77 -6.65
CA MET A 1 -10.61 -34.23 -5.24
C MET A 1 -11.34 -33.29 -4.25
N ILE A 2 -11.89 -32.17 -4.70
CA ILE A 2 -12.61 -31.17 -3.90
C ILE A 2 -14.08 -31.63 -3.61
N TRP A 3 -14.61 -32.49 -4.42
CA TRP A 3 -15.99 -33.04 -4.29
C TRP A 3 -16.20 -34.00 -3.10
N SER A 4 -15.15 -34.60 -2.55
CA SER A 4 -15.32 -35.69 -1.59
C SER A 4 -15.56 -35.26 -0.13
N GLN A 5 -15.29 -34.01 0.25
CA GLN A 5 -15.51 -33.51 1.62
C GLN A 5 -16.78 -32.67 1.79
N THR A 6 -17.17 -31.93 0.77
CA THR A 6 -18.42 -31.17 0.72
C THR A 6 -19.64 -32.09 0.78
N VAL A 7 -19.52 -33.28 0.20
CA VAL A 7 -20.55 -34.33 0.18
C VAL A 7 -20.80 -34.94 1.57
N ARG A 8 -19.89 -34.83 2.56
CA ARG A 8 -20.05 -35.53 3.84
C ARG A 8 -20.97 -34.87 4.87
N ARG A 9 -21.27 -33.57 4.77
CA ARG A 9 -22.19 -32.89 5.73
C ARG A 9 -23.49 -32.40 5.11
N PHE A 10 -23.55 -32.26 3.81
CA PHE A 10 -24.76 -31.97 3.05
C PHE A 10 -25.90 -32.98 3.29
N PRO A 11 -25.63 -34.29 3.55
CA PRO A 11 -26.67 -35.29 3.58
C PRO A 11 -27.63 -35.22 4.76
N TYR A 12 -27.16 -34.94 5.97
CA TYR A 12 -27.99 -35.29 7.15
C TYR A 12 -29.18 -34.36 7.38
N LEU A 13 -29.06 -33.05 7.14
CA LEU A 13 -30.19 -32.13 7.30
C LEU A 13 -31.10 -32.12 6.05
N VAL A 14 -30.50 -32.08 4.87
CA VAL A 14 -31.25 -32.09 3.61
C VAL A 14 -31.92 -33.44 3.39
N ILE A 15 -31.23 -34.55 3.67
CA ILE A 15 -31.79 -35.91 3.64
C ILE A 15 -32.87 -36.07 4.71
N GLY A 16 -32.66 -35.54 5.92
CA GLY A 16 -33.70 -35.59 6.97
C GLY A 16 -35.00 -34.88 6.55
N TRP A 17 -34.91 -33.69 5.98
CA TRP A 17 -36.08 -32.96 5.46
C TRP A 17 -36.66 -33.59 4.20
N ALA A 18 -35.85 -34.17 3.32
CA ALA A 18 -36.31 -34.90 2.15
C ALA A 18 -37.00 -36.22 2.54
N LEU A 19 -36.47 -36.93 3.56
CA LEU A 19 -37.09 -38.13 4.12
C LEU A 19 -38.43 -37.83 4.81
N LEU A 20 -38.50 -36.72 5.57
CA LEU A 20 -39.78 -36.28 6.16
C LEU A 20 -40.79 -35.86 5.08
N GLY A 21 -40.35 -35.19 4.03
CA GLY A 21 -41.16 -34.87 2.86
C GLY A 21 -41.62 -36.11 2.11
N GLY A 22 -40.74 -37.08 1.90
CA GLY A 22 -41.06 -38.37 1.29
C GLY A 22 -42.05 -39.19 2.15
N LEU A 23 -41.86 -39.22 3.46
CA LEU A 23 -42.75 -39.93 4.39
C LEU A 23 -44.16 -39.30 4.40
N SER A 24 -44.24 -37.97 4.34
CA SER A 24 -45.54 -37.27 4.30
C SER A 24 -46.32 -37.49 2.98
N LEU A 25 -45.59 -37.79 1.89
CA LEU A 25 -46.18 -38.10 0.58
C LEU A 25 -46.61 -39.58 0.46
N VAL A 26 -45.82 -40.50 0.99
CA VAL A 26 -45.97 -41.94 0.77
C VAL A 26 -46.80 -42.63 1.88
N ALA A 27 -46.72 -42.15 3.10
CA ALA A 27 -47.41 -42.71 4.26
C ALA A 27 -48.00 -41.64 5.17
N PRO A 28 -48.96 -40.82 4.68
CA PRO A 28 -49.55 -39.73 5.48
C PRO A 28 -50.25 -40.24 6.73
N ASP A 29 -50.82 -41.44 6.70
CA ASP A 29 -51.52 -42.05 7.86
C ASP A 29 -50.61 -42.27 9.07
N ARG A 30 -49.35 -42.45 8.86
CA ARG A 30 -48.38 -42.57 9.95
C ARG A 30 -48.02 -41.23 10.62
N LEU A 31 -48.36 -40.12 9.99
CA LEU A 31 -48.18 -38.76 10.49
C LEU A 31 -49.51 -38.14 10.95
N PHE A 32 -50.61 -38.92 10.98
CA PHE A 32 -51.96 -38.45 11.35
C PHE A 32 -52.46 -37.25 10.52
N VAL A 33 -52.12 -37.20 9.25
CA VAL A 33 -52.53 -36.12 8.31
C VAL A 33 -53.24 -36.70 7.12
N THR A 34 -54.16 -35.92 6.49
CA THR A 34 -54.81 -36.31 5.27
C THR A 34 -53.84 -36.27 4.07
N HIS A 35 -54.16 -37.03 3.00
CA HIS A 35 -53.34 -37.07 1.78
C HIS A 35 -53.04 -35.69 1.20
N GLN A 36 -53.99 -34.76 1.22
CA GLN A 36 -53.78 -33.39 0.77
C GLN A 36 -52.86 -32.61 1.68
N GLN A 37 -52.98 -32.76 2.99
CA GLN A 37 -52.09 -32.14 3.98
C GLN A 37 -50.68 -32.73 3.88
N GLY A 38 -50.54 -34.02 3.62
CA GLY A 38 -49.27 -34.70 3.37
C GLY A 38 -48.55 -34.16 2.14
N LEU A 39 -49.29 -33.86 1.07
CA LEU A 39 -48.71 -33.22 -0.14
C LEU A 39 -48.17 -31.83 0.15
N TRP A 40 -48.93 -30.99 0.84
CA TRP A 40 -48.47 -29.63 1.20
C TRP A 40 -47.31 -29.64 2.18
N LEU A 41 -47.30 -30.53 3.17
CA LEU A 41 -46.18 -30.72 4.07
C LEU A 41 -44.93 -31.19 3.33
N GLY A 42 -45.08 -32.14 2.41
CA GLY A 42 -43.97 -32.62 1.57
C GLY A 42 -43.36 -31.51 0.72
N LEU A 43 -44.18 -30.70 0.09
CA LEU A 43 -43.70 -29.53 -0.70
C LEU A 43 -43.03 -28.47 0.18
N ALA A 44 -43.58 -28.20 1.39
CA ALA A 44 -42.99 -27.26 2.33
C ALA A 44 -41.62 -27.75 2.84
N PHE A 45 -41.49 -29.03 3.18
CA PHE A 45 -40.21 -29.62 3.60
C PHE A 45 -39.20 -29.66 2.47
N ALA A 46 -39.60 -29.97 1.24
CA ALA A 46 -38.74 -29.89 0.05
C ALA A 46 -38.27 -28.45 -0.21
N GLY A 47 -39.18 -27.48 -0.08
CA GLY A 47 -38.83 -26.06 -0.21
C GLY A 47 -37.80 -25.58 0.86
N VAL A 48 -38.02 -25.98 2.11
CA VAL A 48 -37.07 -25.69 3.19
C VAL A 48 -35.72 -26.37 2.97
N ALA A 49 -35.72 -27.61 2.50
CA ALA A 49 -34.49 -28.34 2.17
C ALA A 49 -33.72 -27.67 1.03
N LEU A 50 -34.43 -27.27 -0.04
CA LEU A 50 -33.83 -26.54 -1.17
C LEU A 50 -33.29 -25.18 -0.76
N LEU A 51 -34.03 -24.39 0.03
CA LEU A 51 -33.59 -23.10 0.52
C LEU A 51 -32.36 -23.21 1.44
N ARG A 52 -32.35 -24.21 2.33
CA ARG A 52 -31.20 -24.47 3.18
C ARG A 52 -30.02 -25.00 2.40
N GLY A 53 -30.22 -25.88 1.45
CA GLY A 53 -29.19 -26.35 0.54
C GLY A 53 -28.59 -25.23 -0.31
N ALA A 54 -29.41 -24.37 -0.89
CA ALA A 54 -28.97 -23.21 -1.66
C ALA A 54 -28.18 -22.19 -0.78
N ARG A 55 -28.66 -21.92 0.45
CA ARG A 55 -27.94 -21.08 1.42
C ARG A 55 -26.60 -21.68 1.84
N GLN A 56 -26.52 -22.98 2.01
CA GLN A 56 -25.30 -23.66 2.36
C GLN A 56 -24.33 -23.70 1.18
N MET A 57 -24.79 -23.98 -0.04
CA MET A 57 -23.99 -23.88 -1.27
C MET A 57 -23.45 -22.47 -1.48
N ALA A 58 -24.28 -21.45 -1.30
CA ALA A 58 -23.84 -20.05 -1.42
C ALA A 58 -22.75 -19.69 -0.39
N ARG A 59 -22.74 -20.34 0.80
CA ARG A 59 -21.69 -20.17 1.83
C ARG A 59 -20.43 -20.98 1.55
N GLU A 60 -20.49 -21.99 0.72
CA GLU A 60 -19.41 -22.95 0.46
C GLU A 60 -18.79 -22.79 -0.95
N LEU A 61 -19.33 -21.90 -1.79
CA LEU A 61 -18.71 -21.59 -3.09
C LEU A 61 -17.28 -21.07 -2.86
N PRO A 62 -16.29 -21.69 -3.53
CA PRO A 62 -14.93 -21.17 -3.46
C PRO A 62 -14.95 -19.73 -3.97
N PHE A 63 -14.32 -18.85 -3.23
CA PHE A 63 -14.22 -17.47 -3.61
C PHE A 63 -13.24 -17.36 -4.79
N GLU A 64 -13.73 -17.14 -5.98
CA GLU A 64 -12.94 -16.79 -7.13
C GLU A 64 -12.82 -15.26 -7.24
N ILE A 65 -11.59 -14.75 -7.26
CA ILE A 65 -11.34 -13.35 -7.54
C ILE A 65 -11.70 -13.12 -9.01
N ALA A 66 -12.78 -12.39 -9.26
CA ALA A 66 -13.22 -12.11 -10.62
C ALA A 66 -12.13 -11.37 -11.41
N THR A 67 -11.84 -11.83 -12.62
CA THR A 67 -10.98 -11.10 -13.55
C THR A 67 -11.80 -10.03 -14.25
N LEU A 68 -11.38 -8.78 -14.16
CA LEU A 68 -12.04 -7.66 -14.82
C LEU A 68 -11.21 -7.23 -16.03
N GLU A 69 -11.79 -7.33 -17.22
CA GLU A 69 -11.18 -6.77 -18.44
C GLU A 69 -11.00 -5.25 -18.30
N LEU A 70 -9.85 -4.75 -18.69
CA LEU A 70 -9.52 -3.32 -18.60
C LEU A 70 -10.48 -2.42 -19.37
N SER A 71 -11.04 -2.91 -20.48
CA SER A 71 -12.09 -2.24 -21.27
C SER A 71 -13.41 -2.08 -20.53
N ARG A 72 -13.62 -2.84 -19.46
CA ARG A 72 -14.81 -2.82 -18.61
C ARG A 72 -14.56 -2.20 -17.24
N LEU A 73 -13.41 -1.55 -17.06
CA LEU A 73 -13.16 -0.79 -15.84
C LEU A 73 -14.25 0.25 -15.66
N PRO A 74 -14.94 0.28 -14.51
CA PRO A 74 -15.89 1.33 -14.24
C PRO A 74 -15.20 2.70 -14.29
N GLN A 75 -15.76 3.62 -15.07
CA GLN A 75 -15.22 4.97 -15.24
C GLN A 75 -16.28 6.01 -14.87
N ARG A 76 -15.86 7.02 -14.13
CA ARG A 76 -16.64 8.23 -13.86
C ARG A 76 -15.72 9.43 -13.98
N SER A 77 -16.22 10.52 -14.57
CA SER A 77 -15.45 11.76 -14.70
C SER A 77 -15.03 12.28 -13.32
N GLN A 78 -13.77 12.70 -13.20
CA GLN A 78 -13.17 13.24 -11.98
C GLN A 78 -13.23 12.29 -10.76
N MET A 79 -13.33 10.99 -11.02
CA MET A 79 -13.41 9.97 -9.97
C MET A 79 -12.34 8.90 -10.18
N GLN A 80 -11.86 8.33 -9.09
CA GLN A 80 -10.98 7.16 -9.04
C GLN A 80 -11.79 5.95 -8.62
N TYR A 81 -11.81 4.90 -9.44
CA TYR A 81 -12.35 3.60 -9.06
C TYR A 81 -11.39 2.89 -8.11
N VAL A 82 -11.91 2.47 -6.95
CA VAL A 82 -11.12 1.85 -5.88
C VAL A 82 -11.59 0.43 -5.53
N GLY A 83 -12.23 -0.26 -6.47
CA GLY A 83 -12.70 -1.63 -6.30
C GLY A 83 -14.21 -1.74 -6.19
N HIS A 84 -14.72 -2.96 -6.03
CA HIS A 84 -16.11 -3.23 -5.68
C HIS A 84 -16.25 -3.37 -4.17
N GLY A 85 -17.29 -2.80 -3.61
CA GLY A 85 -17.49 -2.84 -2.18
C GLY A 85 -18.78 -2.14 -1.74
N PHE A 86 -18.88 -1.91 -0.45
CA PHE A 86 -20.02 -1.26 0.19
C PHE A 86 -19.56 -0.53 1.46
N SER A 87 -20.38 0.39 1.95
CA SER A 87 -20.14 1.08 3.22
C SER A 87 -20.22 0.09 4.39
N TRP A 88 -19.20 0.04 5.21
CA TRP A 88 -19.11 -0.83 6.37
C TRP A 88 -19.57 -0.10 7.62
N ASP A 89 -20.61 -0.60 8.27
CA ASP A 89 -21.22 -0.01 9.46
C ASP A 89 -21.37 -1.01 10.62
N ALA A 90 -22.08 -0.59 11.67
CA ALA A 90 -22.34 -1.41 12.85
C ALA A 90 -23.19 -2.66 12.52
N GLN A 91 -24.07 -2.59 11.52
CA GLN A 91 -24.85 -3.75 11.09
C GLN A 91 -23.95 -4.84 10.55
N HIS A 92 -23.05 -4.50 9.61
CA HIS A 92 -22.09 -5.44 9.01
C HIS A 92 -21.12 -6.02 10.05
N ALA A 93 -20.67 -5.16 10.99
CA ALA A 93 -19.82 -5.62 12.11
C ALA A 93 -20.56 -6.63 13.00
N ASN A 94 -21.83 -6.39 13.33
CA ASN A 94 -22.65 -7.32 14.10
C ASN A 94 -22.93 -8.62 13.34
N GLU A 95 -23.18 -8.56 12.03
CA GLU A 95 -23.32 -9.75 11.18
C GLU A 95 -22.03 -10.59 11.19
N MET A 96 -20.87 -9.93 11.11
CA MET A 96 -19.57 -10.60 11.18
C MET A 96 -19.37 -11.30 12.53
N LEU A 97 -19.70 -10.63 13.65
CA LEU A 97 -19.64 -11.21 14.98
C LEU A 97 -20.56 -12.43 15.14
N ALA A 98 -21.78 -12.36 14.56
CA ALA A 98 -22.70 -13.48 14.56
C ALA A 98 -22.14 -14.65 13.74
N ALA A 99 -21.63 -14.38 12.54
CA ALA A 99 -21.04 -15.40 11.67
C ALA A 99 -19.80 -16.08 12.29
N GLU A 100 -18.98 -15.34 13.05
CA GLU A 100 -17.83 -15.91 13.77
C GLU A 100 -18.26 -16.86 14.91
N ARG A 101 -19.37 -16.55 15.60
CA ARG A 101 -19.93 -17.44 16.63
C ARG A 101 -20.41 -18.74 16.05
N ASP A 102 -21.16 -18.68 14.95
CA ASP A 102 -21.65 -19.85 14.24
C ASP A 102 -20.48 -20.69 13.67
N SER A 103 -19.40 -20.03 13.24
CA SER A 103 -18.22 -20.72 12.71
C SER A 103 -17.35 -21.37 13.80
N LYS A 104 -17.38 -20.89 15.06
CA LYS A 104 -16.73 -21.56 16.19
C LYS A 104 -17.34 -22.92 16.50
N ALA A 105 -18.62 -23.12 16.19
CA ALA A 105 -19.27 -24.43 16.19
C ALA A 105 -18.76 -25.36 15.09
N LEU A 106 -18.02 -24.83 14.09
CA LEU A 106 -17.43 -25.54 12.96
C LEU A 106 -15.90 -25.74 13.09
N VAL A 107 -15.35 -25.63 14.31
CA VAL A 107 -13.93 -25.82 14.61
C VAL A 107 -13.48 -27.22 14.20
N GLY A 108 -12.71 -27.31 13.13
CA GLY A 108 -12.16 -28.54 12.56
C GLY A 108 -11.91 -28.46 11.06
N ARG A 109 -12.27 -27.36 10.38
CA ARG A 109 -11.92 -27.16 8.97
C ARG A 109 -10.43 -26.84 8.82
N LYS A 110 -9.69 -27.76 8.22
CA LYS A 110 -8.34 -27.48 7.71
C LYS A 110 -8.44 -26.36 6.69
N ARG A 111 -7.55 -25.37 6.77
CA ARG A 111 -7.36 -24.35 5.73
C ARG A 111 -7.17 -25.02 4.38
N GLU A 112 -8.00 -24.67 3.40
CA GLU A 112 -7.77 -25.16 2.04
C GLU A 112 -6.59 -24.42 1.39
N PRO A 113 -5.71 -25.14 0.66
CA PRO A 113 -4.68 -24.49 -0.14
C PRO A 113 -5.35 -23.66 -1.25
N GLY A 114 -5.17 -22.35 -1.23
CA GLY A 114 -5.78 -21.43 -2.21
C GLY A 114 -6.46 -20.20 -1.59
N ASP A 115 -6.89 -20.27 -0.33
CA ASP A 115 -7.58 -19.16 0.37
C ASP A 115 -6.69 -17.94 0.67
N GLY A 116 -5.44 -17.94 0.21
CA GLY A 116 -4.50 -16.86 0.51
C GLY A 116 -4.34 -16.56 2.01
N GLY A 117 -4.78 -17.49 2.88
CA GLY A 117 -4.69 -17.39 4.34
C GLY A 117 -5.80 -16.58 5.02
N GLY A 118 -6.83 -16.15 4.31
CA GLY A 118 -7.99 -15.43 4.89
C GLY A 118 -9.10 -16.35 5.42
N VAL A 119 -10.07 -15.78 6.14
CA VAL A 119 -11.26 -16.48 6.61
C VAL A 119 -12.42 -16.21 5.66
N ALA A 120 -12.96 -17.28 5.09
CA ALA A 120 -14.06 -17.22 4.11
C ALA A 120 -15.32 -16.47 4.62
N THR A 121 -15.55 -16.46 5.93
CA THR A 121 -16.69 -15.79 6.55
C THR A 121 -16.77 -14.29 6.21
N ILE A 122 -15.63 -13.62 6.13
CA ILE A 122 -15.58 -12.18 5.81
C ILE A 122 -16.07 -11.89 4.38
N HIS A 123 -15.97 -12.86 3.47
CA HIS A 123 -16.45 -12.70 2.09
C HIS A 123 -17.97 -12.68 1.99
N THR A 124 -18.66 -13.36 2.89
CA THR A 124 -20.11 -13.52 2.81
C THR A 124 -20.89 -12.32 3.33
N ILE A 125 -20.21 -11.45 4.12
CA ILE A 125 -20.83 -10.23 4.65
C ILE A 125 -20.96 -9.19 3.53
N GLY A 126 -22.16 -8.66 3.34
CA GLY A 126 -22.45 -7.58 2.39
C GLY A 126 -22.30 -7.92 0.90
N LEU A 127 -22.16 -9.20 0.51
CA LEU A 127 -21.97 -9.60 -0.91
C LEU A 127 -23.04 -9.04 -1.87
N ARG A 128 -24.29 -8.89 -1.39
CA ARG A 128 -25.40 -8.37 -2.21
C ARG A 128 -25.38 -6.85 -2.38
N GLU A 129 -24.58 -6.16 -1.61
CA GLU A 129 -24.46 -4.71 -1.58
C GLU A 129 -23.23 -4.22 -2.34
N GLU A 130 -22.38 -5.16 -2.82
CA GLU A 130 -21.18 -4.82 -3.57
C GLU A 130 -21.51 -4.06 -4.86
N ALA A 131 -20.99 -2.85 -4.95
CA ALA A 131 -21.08 -1.98 -6.11
C ALA A 131 -19.70 -1.35 -6.40
N PRO A 132 -19.46 -0.81 -7.60
CA PRO A 132 -18.24 -0.05 -7.86
C PRO A 132 -18.11 1.13 -6.90
N VAL A 133 -17.02 1.17 -6.14
CA VAL A 133 -16.69 2.26 -5.22
C VAL A 133 -15.80 3.27 -5.94
N PHE A 134 -16.17 4.54 -5.83
CA PHE A 134 -15.43 5.64 -6.44
C PHE A 134 -15.09 6.70 -5.40
N LEU A 135 -13.90 7.26 -5.50
CA LEU A 135 -13.46 8.42 -4.74
C LEU A 135 -13.30 9.62 -5.68
N PRO A 136 -13.73 10.83 -5.29
CA PRO A 136 -13.39 12.06 -6.00
C PRO A 136 -11.87 12.22 -6.11
N LEU A 137 -11.36 12.71 -7.24
CA LEU A 137 -9.93 13.00 -7.38
C LEU A 137 -9.46 14.07 -6.39
N SER A 138 -10.35 15.01 -6.01
CA SER A 138 -10.09 16.00 -4.98
C SER A 138 -9.77 15.39 -3.61
N ASP A 139 -10.39 14.25 -3.25
CA ASP A 139 -10.11 13.58 -1.98
C ASP A 139 -8.70 12.96 -1.97
N LEU A 140 -8.16 12.66 -3.16
CA LEU A 140 -6.82 12.12 -3.33
C LEU A 140 -5.72 13.20 -3.28
N GLU A 141 -6.05 14.48 -3.39
CA GLU A 141 -5.12 15.58 -3.09
C GLU A 141 -4.70 15.60 -1.61
N GLY A 142 -5.53 15.02 -0.72
CA GLY A 142 -5.17 14.70 0.67
C GLY A 142 -4.38 13.41 0.83
N HIS A 143 -3.83 12.87 -0.25
CA HIS A 143 -3.00 11.67 -0.36
C HIS A 143 -3.67 10.37 0.11
N MET A 144 -3.14 9.25 -0.35
CA MET A 144 -3.62 7.92 -0.02
C MET A 144 -2.50 7.05 0.54
N LEU A 145 -2.80 6.37 1.63
CA LEU A 145 -1.91 5.41 2.24
C LEU A 145 -2.42 3.99 1.99
N VAL A 146 -1.55 3.11 1.51
CA VAL A 146 -1.89 1.72 1.17
C VAL A 146 -1.05 0.76 1.98
N SER A 147 -1.67 0.04 2.92
CA SER A 147 -0.97 -0.95 3.73
C SER A 147 -1.37 -2.38 3.39
N GLY A 148 -0.46 -3.31 3.58
CA GLY A 148 -0.74 -4.72 3.48
C GLY A 148 0.51 -5.58 3.37
N ALA A 149 0.40 -6.80 3.88
CA ALA A 149 1.46 -7.79 3.79
C ALA A 149 1.75 -8.18 2.33
N THR A 150 2.85 -8.88 2.12
CA THR A 150 3.21 -9.40 0.80
C THR A 150 2.12 -10.35 0.27
N ARG A 151 1.79 -10.25 -1.02
CA ARG A 151 0.80 -11.08 -1.74
C ARG A 151 -0.64 -10.92 -1.26
N THR A 152 -1.00 -9.85 -0.59
CA THR A 152 -2.38 -9.61 -0.12
C THR A 152 -3.26 -8.87 -1.12
N GLY A 153 -2.67 -8.19 -2.11
CA GLY A 153 -3.38 -7.45 -3.14
C GLY A 153 -2.90 -6.01 -3.35
N LYS A 154 -1.95 -5.53 -2.52
CA LYS A 154 -1.39 -4.18 -2.58
C LYS A 154 -0.93 -3.80 -4.01
N THR A 155 -0.05 -4.60 -4.61
CA THR A 155 0.47 -4.36 -5.95
C THR A 155 -0.63 -4.35 -7.03
N TYR A 156 -1.70 -5.14 -6.87
CA TYR A 156 -2.86 -5.09 -7.79
C TYR A 156 -3.58 -3.76 -7.72
N TYR A 157 -3.76 -3.21 -6.51
CA TYR A 157 -4.33 -1.88 -6.37
C TYR A 157 -3.44 -0.80 -6.98
N LEU A 158 -2.11 -0.84 -6.73
CA LEU A 158 -1.19 0.12 -7.33
C LEU A 158 -1.21 0.07 -8.87
N GLN A 159 -1.29 -1.14 -9.45
CA GLN A 159 -1.47 -1.30 -10.90
C GLN A 159 -2.81 -0.71 -11.38
N LEU A 160 -3.89 -0.92 -10.63
CA LEU A 160 -5.21 -0.38 -10.96
C LEU A 160 -5.23 1.15 -10.94
N ASP A 161 -4.61 1.76 -9.93
CA ASP A 161 -4.46 3.20 -9.82
C ASP A 161 -3.61 3.76 -10.98
N LEU A 162 -2.47 3.13 -11.24
CA LEU A 162 -1.53 3.49 -12.31
C LEU A 162 -2.20 3.46 -13.69
N VAL A 163 -2.92 2.40 -14.02
CA VAL A 163 -3.64 2.26 -15.30
C VAL A 163 -4.65 3.38 -15.48
N GLN A 164 -5.46 3.65 -14.47
CA GLN A 164 -6.46 4.70 -14.53
C GLN A 164 -5.85 6.09 -14.71
N ALA A 165 -4.75 6.40 -13.98
CA ALA A 165 -4.04 7.65 -14.11
C ALA A 165 -3.44 7.83 -15.52
N ILE A 166 -2.84 6.79 -16.08
CA ILE A 166 -2.29 6.82 -17.44
C ILE A 166 -3.39 7.04 -18.48
N GLU A 167 -4.50 6.34 -18.37
CA GLU A 167 -5.60 6.37 -19.33
C GLU A 167 -6.39 7.68 -19.30
N ARG A 168 -6.50 8.35 -18.14
CA ARG A 168 -7.10 9.69 -18.06
C ARG A 168 -6.37 10.74 -18.89
N GLY A 169 -5.04 10.66 -18.98
CA GLY A 169 -4.22 11.49 -19.84
C GLY A 169 -4.11 12.97 -19.45
N ASN A 170 -4.71 13.39 -18.37
CA ASN A 170 -4.77 14.79 -17.93
C ASN A 170 -3.79 15.15 -16.80
N GLU A 171 -3.03 14.17 -16.31
CA GLU A 171 -2.08 14.28 -15.21
C GLU A 171 -0.70 13.74 -15.57
N ALA A 172 0.35 14.23 -14.93
CA ALA A 172 1.66 13.60 -14.94
C ALA A 172 1.60 12.36 -14.04
N VAL A 173 2.15 11.23 -14.49
CA VAL A 173 2.12 9.98 -13.74
C VAL A 173 3.54 9.55 -13.41
N ILE A 174 3.85 9.44 -12.13
CA ILE A 174 5.18 9.08 -11.64
C ILE A 174 5.05 7.84 -10.77
N PHE A 175 5.72 6.76 -11.17
CA PHE A 175 5.78 5.53 -10.41
C PHE A 175 7.22 5.28 -9.96
N ILE A 176 7.45 5.24 -8.64
CA ILE A 176 8.76 4.90 -8.08
C ILE A 176 8.67 3.48 -7.52
N ASP A 177 9.39 2.57 -8.16
CA ASP A 177 9.46 1.15 -7.84
C ASP A 177 10.87 0.78 -7.35
N PRO A 178 11.11 0.81 -6.04
CA PRO A 178 12.41 0.44 -5.48
C PRO A 178 12.79 -1.00 -5.75
N LYS A 179 11.81 -1.89 -5.75
CA LYS A 179 12.01 -3.32 -5.90
C LYS A 179 12.29 -3.74 -7.34
N GLY A 180 11.57 -3.13 -8.27
CA GLY A 180 11.65 -3.45 -9.69
C GLY A 180 10.77 -4.65 -10.05
N ASP A 181 9.44 -4.45 -10.11
CA ASP A 181 8.48 -5.46 -10.53
C ASP A 181 8.18 -5.34 -12.03
N LEU A 182 8.68 -6.29 -12.81
CA LEU A 182 8.46 -6.33 -14.26
C LEU A 182 6.96 -6.41 -14.63
N SER A 183 6.14 -7.02 -13.79
CA SER A 183 4.70 -7.11 -14.07
C SER A 183 4.03 -5.73 -14.03
N VAL A 184 4.45 -4.88 -13.10
CA VAL A 184 3.98 -3.49 -13.00
C VAL A 184 4.51 -2.64 -14.16
N LEU A 185 5.79 -2.78 -14.52
CA LEU A 185 6.38 -2.09 -15.67
C LEU A 185 5.63 -2.42 -16.97
N HIS A 186 5.41 -3.72 -17.23
CA HIS A 186 4.67 -4.14 -18.43
C HIS A 186 3.24 -3.62 -18.42
N ARG A 187 2.60 -3.56 -17.26
CA ARG A 187 1.25 -3.00 -17.09
C ARG A 187 1.21 -1.51 -17.40
N ALA A 188 2.17 -0.75 -16.87
CA ALA A 188 2.30 0.69 -17.14
C ALA A 188 2.50 0.97 -18.62
N TYR A 189 3.38 0.21 -19.27
CA TYR A 189 3.66 0.36 -20.69
C TYR A 189 2.47 -0.02 -21.57
N ASP A 190 1.79 -1.15 -21.27
CA ASP A 190 0.56 -1.54 -21.99
C ASP A 190 -0.53 -0.48 -21.87
N ALA A 191 -0.72 0.11 -20.70
CA ALA A 191 -1.64 1.21 -20.48
C ALA A 191 -1.24 2.46 -21.30
N ALA A 192 0.04 2.82 -21.31
CA ALA A 192 0.54 3.95 -22.09
C ALA A 192 0.31 3.77 -23.59
N VAL A 193 0.54 2.56 -24.12
CA VAL A 193 0.29 2.27 -25.53
C VAL A 193 -1.20 2.30 -25.87
N ARG A 194 -2.07 1.73 -25.00
CA ARG A 194 -3.53 1.78 -25.19
C ARG A 194 -4.08 3.20 -25.17
N ALA A 195 -3.52 4.06 -24.31
CA ALA A 195 -3.88 5.47 -24.21
C ALA A 195 -3.27 6.35 -25.33
N GLY A 196 -2.48 5.77 -26.24
CA GLY A 196 -1.76 6.55 -27.28
C GLY A 196 -0.62 7.40 -26.75
N ARG A 197 -0.16 7.14 -25.51
CA ARG A 197 0.85 7.92 -24.78
C ARG A 197 2.22 7.24 -24.73
N GLN A 198 2.50 6.30 -25.62
CA GLN A 198 3.78 5.59 -25.66
C GLN A 198 4.98 6.54 -25.73
N LYS A 199 4.87 7.65 -26.49
CA LYS A 199 5.93 8.66 -26.63
C LYS A 199 6.16 9.48 -25.35
N ASP A 200 5.18 9.46 -24.43
CA ASP A 200 5.26 10.14 -23.14
C ASP A 200 5.88 9.26 -22.06
N PHE A 201 6.14 7.98 -22.36
CA PHE A 201 6.69 7.03 -21.41
C PHE A 201 8.21 7.22 -21.27
N GLN A 202 8.65 7.59 -20.07
CA GLN A 202 10.05 7.72 -19.70
C GLN A 202 10.41 6.62 -18.71
N PHE A 203 11.44 5.85 -19.04
CA PHE A 203 11.91 4.75 -18.22
C PHE A 203 13.28 5.08 -17.65
N PHE A 204 13.38 5.12 -16.32
CA PHE A 204 14.65 5.22 -15.61
C PHE A 204 14.93 3.92 -14.86
N SER A 205 16.14 3.36 -15.02
CA SER A 205 16.49 2.11 -14.36
C SER A 205 17.98 1.99 -14.09
N LEU A 206 18.31 1.54 -12.88
CA LEU A 206 19.67 1.12 -12.50
C LEU A 206 19.94 -0.32 -12.92
N ALA A 207 18.90 -1.14 -13.03
CA ALA A 207 19.02 -2.54 -13.44
C ALA A 207 19.19 -2.69 -14.96
N PHE A 208 18.70 -1.74 -15.74
CA PHE A 208 18.77 -1.72 -17.21
C PHE A 208 19.34 -0.38 -17.70
N PRO A 209 20.62 -0.05 -17.41
CA PRO A 209 21.18 1.27 -17.73
C PRO A 209 21.13 1.64 -19.22
N HIS A 210 21.27 0.64 -20.09
CA HIS A 210 21.25 0.81 -21.56
C HIS A 210 19.88 1.17 -22.14
N LEU A 211 18.78 0.92 -21.39
CA LEU A 211 17.41 1.29 -21.76
C LEU A 211 16.91 2.53 -21.03
N SER A 212 17.69 2.99 -20.07
CA SER A 212 17.30 4.05 -19.15
C SER A 212 17.52 5.43 -19.77
N CYS A 213 16.56 6.33 -19.55
CA CYS A 213 16.83 7.75 -19.74
C CYS A 213 17.82 8.25 -18.68
N THR A 214 18.57 9.29 -19.01
CA THR A 214 19.49 9.94 -18.08
C THR A 214 18.72 10.80 -17.06
N TYR A 215 19.19 10.81 -15.80
CA TYR A 215 18.62 11.58 -14.72
C TYR A 215 19.72 12.15 -13.81
N ASN A 216 19.68 13.44 -13.54
CA ASN A 216 20.60 14.06 -12.59
C ASN A 216 19.79 14.56 -11.37
N PRO A 217 19.89 13.90 -10.18
CA PRO A 217 19.15 14.28 -8.98
C PRO A 217 19.59 15.64 -8.40
N LEU A 218 20.68 16.21 -8.89
CA LEU A 218 21.20 17.53 -8.49
C LEU A 218 20.96 18.59 -9.59
N HIS A 219 20.14 18.31 -10.61
CA HIS A 219 19.92 19.24 -11.72
C HIS A 219 19.00 20.40 -11.35
N ASN A 220 17.90 20.10 -10.68
CA ASN A 220 16.85 21.06 -10.34
C ASN A 220 17.06 21.63 -8.94
N PHE A 221 17.64 22.81 -8.84
CA PHE A 221 17.73 23.60 -7.62
C PHE A 221 17.66 25.11 -7.96
N VAL A 222 17.23 25.91 -7.01
CA VAL A 222 17.22 27.38 -7.09
C VAL A 222 18.32 27.92 -6.18
N LEU A 223 18.45 27.37 -4.99
CA LEU A 223 19.46 27.75 -4.02
C LEU A 223 20.54 26.66 -3.96
N GLY A 224 21.83 27.09 -4.01
CA GLY A 224 22.94 26.14 -3.96
C GLY A 224 22.94 25.23 -2.73
N MET A 225 22.36 25.68 -1.61
CA MET A 225 22.21 24.90 -0.38
C MET A 225 21.27 23.69 -0.51
N GLU A 226 20.41 23.62 -1.53
CA GLU A 226 19.58 22.43 -1.75
C GLU A 226 20.42 21.19 -2.10
N VAL A 227 21.61 21.38 -2.66
CA VAL A 227 22.52 20.29 -3.03
C VAL A 227 23.07 19.55 -1.80
N PRO A 228 23.67 20.25 -0.79
CA PRO A 228 24.09 19.58 0.43
C PRO A 228 22.93 18.99 1.24
N ASP A 229 21.74 19.63 1.25
CA ASP A 229 20.57 19.10 1.94
C ASP A 229 20.16 17.73 1.38
N ARG A 230 20.12 17.60 0.05
CA ARG A 230 19.77 16.33 -0.62
C ARG A 230 20.78 15.23 -0.32
N LEU A 231 22.05 15.50 -0.47
CA LEU A 231 23.10 14.48 -0.29
C LEU A 231 23.30 14.11 1.17
N SER A 232 23.31 15.08 2.08
CA SER A 232 23.43 14.80 3.52
C SER A 232 22.20 14.11 4.09
N GLY A 233 21.03 14.32 3.48
CA GLY A 233 19.79 13.62 3.81
C GLY A 233 19.86 12.09 3.65
N LEU A 234 20.79 11.59 2.83
CA LEU A 234 21.06 10.15 2.68
C LEU A 234 21.88 9.56 3.83
N LEU A 235 22.52 10.39 4.63
CA LEU A 235 23.37 9.93 5.74
C LEU A 235 22.51 9.67 6.99
N PRO A 236 22.89 8.68 7.79
CA PRO A 236 22.22 8.45 9.07
C PRO A 236 22.38 9.67 9.96
N GLY A 237 21.27 10.11 10.55
CA GLY A 237 21.23 11.22 11.51
C GLY A 237 20.90 10.73 12.92
N GLY A 238 21.08 11.64 13.89
CA GLY A 238 20.74 11.41 15.28
C GLY A 238 21.88 10.85 16.16
N GLY A 239 21.87 11.23 17.43
CA GLY A 239 22.83 10.77 18.42
C GLY A 239 24.29 11.07 18.02
N GLN A 240 25.13 10.04 18.08
CA GLN A 240 26.56 10.15 17.77
C GLN A 240 26.87 10.39 16.28
N SER A 241 25.92 10.18 15.37
CA SER A 241 26.09 10.38 13.93
C SER A 241 25.90 11.83 13.49
N GLU A 242 25.24 12.65 14.30
CA GLU A 242 24.88 14.04 13.95
C GLU A 242 26.06 14.93 13.60
N PRO A 243 27.19 14.95 14.37
CA PRO A 243 28.35 15.74 14.00
C PRO A 243 28.94 15.36 12.65
N PHE A 244 28.96 14.08 12.30
CA PHE A 244 29.46 13.60 11.00
C PHE A 244 28.55 14.02 9.85
N LYS A 245 27.25 14.00 10.08
CA LYS A 245 26.26 14.47 9.09
C LYS A 245 26.36 15.97 8.87
N ALA A 246 26.52 16.76 9.95
CA ALA A 246 26.68 18.21 9.88
C ALA A 246 27.97 18.59 9.12
N PHE A 247 29.09 17.92 9.42
CA PHE A 247 30.35 18.15 8.70
C PHE A 247 30.24 17.72 7.23
N ALA A 248 29.61 16.60 6.94
CA ALA A 248 29.35 16.17 5.56
C ALA A 248 28.53 17.21 4.80
N TRP A 249 27.51 17.78 5.43
CA TRP A 249 26.72 18.87 4.86
C TRP A 249 27.58 20.07 4.53
N GLU A 250 28.45 20.52 5.49
CA GLU A 250 29.35 21.64 5.31
C GLU A 250 30.32 21.39 4.14
N VAL A 251 30.96 20.22 4.09
CA VAL A 251 31.88 19.85 2.99
C VAL A 251 31.14 19.91 1.63
N ILE A 252 29.97 19.34 1.52
CA ILE A 252 29.21 19.37 0.27
C ILE A 252 28.78 20.79 -0.09
N ASN A 253 28.40 21.61 0.92
CA ASN A 253 28.00 23.00 0.70
C ASN A 253 29.19 23.83 0.16
N VAL A 254 30.35 23.76 0.78
CA VAL A 254 31.55 24.47 0.30
C VAL A 254 31.90 24.06 -1.14
N ILE A 255 31.83 22.74 -1.45
CA ILE A 255 32.11 22.25 -2.80
C ILE A 255 31.05 22.78 -3.79
N ALA A 256 29.78 22.68 -3.45
CA ALA A 256 28.67 23.09 -4.33
C ALA A 256 28.71 24.60 -4.62
N GLN A 257 28.93 25.45 -3.58
CA GLN A 257 29.03 26.89 -3.74
C GLN A 257 30.27 27.27 -4.57
N ALA A 258 31.42 26.65 -4.31
CA ALA A 258 32.64 26.86 -5.09
C ALA A 258 32.45 26.48 -6.56
N MET A 259 31.77 25.35 -6.84
CA MET A 259 31.47 24.94 -8.21
C MET A 259 30.55 25.96 -8.90
N LEU A 260 29.48 26.42 -8.23
CA LEU A 260 28.56 27.40 -8.77
C LEU A 260 29.24 28.73 -9.09
N LEU A 261 30.07 29.21 -8.18
CA LEU A 261 30.83 30.44 -8.39
C LEU A 261 31.85 30.31 -9.54
N ALA A 262 32.44 29.12 -9.71
CA ALA A 262 33.30 28.78 -10.85
C ALA A 262 32.52 28.57 -12.17
N GLY A 263 31.20 28.78 -12.19
CA GLY A 263 30.33 28.55 -13.37
C GLY A 263 30.10 27.08 -13.69
N GLU A 264 30.37 26.18 -12.76
CA GLU A 264 30.18 24.74 -12.92
C GLU A 264 28.90 24.27 -12.24
N ARG A 265 28.10 23.46 -12.92
CA ARG A 265 26.95 22.81 -12.28
C ARG A 265 27.39 21.64 -11.37
N PRO A 266 26.81 21.51 -10.17
CA PRO A 266 27.01 20.34 -9.32
C PRO A 266 26.59 19.06 -10.02
N LEU A 267 27.51 18.08 -10.07
CA LEU A 267 27.30 16.74 -10.56
C LEU A 267 27.73 15.75 -9.49
N LEU A 268 27.03 14.63 -9.36
CA LEU A 268 27.39 13.58 -8.38
C LEU A 268 28.85 13.17 -8.50
N SER A 269 29.35 12.94 -9.72
CA SER A 269 30.73 12.53 -9.97
C SER A 269 31.75 13.60 -9.55
N LYS A 270 31.46 14.89 -9.80
CA LYS A 270 32.36 15.99 -9.40
C LYS A 270 32.37 16.17 -7.89
N ILE A 271 31.20 16.18 -7.23
CA ILE A 271 31.09 16.25 -5.78
C ILE A 271 31.80 15.06 -5.13
N ALA A 272 31.58 13.84 -5.64
CA ALA A 272 32.23 12.64 -5.15
C ALA A 272 33.78 12.74 -5.27
N ARG A 273 34.28 13.26 -6.38
CA ARG A 273 35.70 13.45 -6.59
C ARG A 273 36.28 14.46 -5.62
N TYR A 274 35.67 15.62 -5.45
CA TYR A 274 36.16 16.68 -4.57
C TYR A 274 36.05 16.32 -3.09
N ALA A 275 34.97 15.62 -2.68
CA ALA A 275 34.77 15.24 -1.29
C ALA A 275 35.67 14.07 -0.82
N LYS A 276 36.17 13.22 -1.74
CA LYS A 276 37.00 12.05 -1.39
C LYS A 276 38.37 12.43 -0.86
N VAL A 277 38.96 13.45 -1.41
CA VAL A 277 40.30 13.90 -1.06
C VAL A 277 40.31 15.42 -1.02
N ASN A 278 40.54 16.01 0.16
CA ASN A 278 40.54 17.47 0.32
C ASN A 278 41.53 18.20 -0.62
N ARG A 279 42.64 17.57 -0.97
CA ARG A 279 43.62 18.11 -1.93
C ARG A 279 43.04 18.30 -3.34
N SER A 280 42.02 17.51 -3.74
CA SER A 280 41.35 17.68 -5.02
C SER A 280 40.61 19.02 -5.15
N LEU A 281 40.33 19.66 -4.02
CA LEU A 281 39.69 20.99 -3.97
C LEU A 281 40.62 22.10 -4.45
N GLU A 282 41.95 21.89 -4.47
CA GLU A 282 42.92 22.83 -5.03
C GLU A 282 42.63 23.17 -6.50
N GLU A 283 41.97 22.28 -7.23
CA GLU A 283 41.58 22.50 -8.62
C GLU A 283 40.50 23.57 -8.79
N LEU A 284 39.72 23.84 -7.75
CA LEU A 284 38.67 24.86 -7.77
C LEU A 284 39.19 26.25 -7.42
N LEU A 285 40.25 26.34 -6.57
CA LEU A 285 40.78 27.64 -6.12
C LEU A 285 41.07 28.64 -7.25
N PRO A 286 41.80 28.27 -8.33
CA PRO A 286 42.12 29.24 -9.39
C PRO A 286 40.90 29.67 -10.23
N LYS A 287 39.73 29.04 -10.02
CA LYS A 287 38.48 29.40 -10.70
C LYS A 287 37.64 30.38 -9.90
N LEU A 288 38.00 30.62 -8.64
CA LEU A 288 37.24 31.49 -7.76
C LEU A 288 37.90 32.88 -7.71
N PRO A 289 37.09 33.95 -7.60
CA PRO A 289 37.64 35.28 -7.33
C PRO A 289 38.33 35.30 -5.94
N ASP A 290 39.50 35.91 -5.88
CA ASP A 290 40.23 36.11 -4.63
C ASP A 290 39.39 36.89 -3.61
N HIS A 291 39.54 36.58 -2.34
CA HIS A 291 38.87 37.26 -1.22
C HIS A 291 37.37 37.13 -1.15
N THR A 292 36.78 36.15 -1.84
CA THR A 292 35.37 35.79 -1.61
C THR A 292 35.26 34.87 -0.40
N PRO A 293 34.10 34.90 0.32
CA PRO A 293 33.89 33.96 1.43
C PRO A 293 34.03 32.49 0.98
N GLU A 294 33.58 32.15 -0.21
CA GLU A 294 33.69 30.79 -0.78
C GLU A 294 35.13 30.38 -1.02
N PHE A 295 36.00 31.32 -1.45
CA PHE A 295 37.44 31.09 -1.58
C PHE A 295 38.05 30.78 -0.22
N GLU A 296 37.75 31.57 0.81
CA GLU A 296 38.27 31.38 2.18
C GLU A 296 37.80 30.06 2.79
N TYR A 297 36.53 29.73 2.66
CA TYR A 297 35.98 28.45 3.12
C TYR A 297 36.61 27.27 2.41
N LEU A 298 36.77 27.34 1.09
CA LEU A 298 37.43 26.30 0.31
C LEU A 298 38.90 26.14 0.74
N GLN A 299 39.61 27.23 0.95
CA GLN A 299 40.99 27.20 1.42
C GLN A 299 41.10 26.61 2.84
N ALA A 300 40.18 26.94 3.74
CA ALA A 300 40.12 26.36 5.08
C ALA A 300 39.88 24.84 5.01
N LEU A 301 39.03 24.40 4.13
CA LEU A 301 38.74 22.98 3.93
C LEU A 301 39.94 22.21 3.36
N ILE A 302 40.71 22.82 2.44
CA ILE A 302 41.96 22.26 1.89
C ILE A 302 43.03 22.12 2.98
N LYS A 303 43.16 23.13 3.85
CA LYS A 303 44.12 23.15 4.95
C LYS A 303 43.73 22.28 6.14
N HIS A 304 42.50 21.71 6.11
CA HIS A 304 42.05 20.84 7.20
C HIS A 304 42.96 19.61 7.34
N PRO A 305 43.35 19.22 8.58
CA PRO A 305 44.24 18.07 8.79
C PRO A 305 43.65 16.80 8.12
N PRO A 306 44.41 16.12 7.25
CA PRO A 306 43.89 15.01 6.45
C PRO A 306 43.25 13.88 7.29
N ASP A 307 43.88 13.48 8.37
CA ASP A 307 43.39 12.41 9.25
C ASP A 307 42.04 12.78 9.90
N HIS A 308 41.90 14.05 10.30
CA HIS A 308 40.64 14.54 10.89
C HIS A 308 39.55 14.65 9.81
N TYR A 309 39.88 15.19 8.63
CA TYR A 309 38.99 15.25 7.49
C TYR A 309 38.46 13.85 7.14
N ASP A 310 39.36 12.89 6.98
CA ASP A 310 39.01 11.50 6.62
C ASP A 310 38.10 10.83 7.64
N LYS A 311 38.32 11.09 8.92
CA LYS A 311 37.45 10.62 10.00
C LYS A 311 36.05 11.25 9.90
N MET A 312 35.99 12.56 9.67
CA MET A 312 34.70 13.28 9.63
C MET A 312 33.87 12.96 8.39
N VAL A 313 34.50 12.70 7.24
CA VAL A 313 33.78 12.29 6.00
C VAL A 313 33.67 10.77 5.82
N SER A 314 33.96 10.01 6.88
CA SER A 314 33.96 8.53 6.82
C SER A 314 32.65 7.90 6.43
N SER A 315 31.52 8.55 6.71
CA SER A 315 30.18 8.12 6.25
C SER A 315 29.85 8.62 4.84
N LEU A 316 30.33 9.84 4.49
CA LEU A 316 30.06 10.47 3.20
C LEU A 316 30.79 9.78 2.04
N LYS A 317 32.06 9.43 2.20
CA LYS A 317 32.88 8.81 1.15
C LYS A 317 32.29 7.51 0.60
N PRO A 318 31.90 6.52 1.43
CA PRO A 318 31.27 5.30 0.95
C PRO A 318 29.95 5.56 0.24
N MET A 319 29.12 6.47 0.75
CA MET A 319 27.85 6.82 0.14
C MET A 319 28.05 7.41 -1.26
N LEU A 320 28.93 8.42 -1.41
CA LEU A 320 29.24 9.01 -2.72
C LEU A 320 29.89 7.98 -3.67
N SER A 321 30.71 7.06 -3.14
CA SER A 321 31.32 6.01 -3.97
C SER A 321 30.29 5.05 -4.55
N LYS A 322 29.22 4.73 -3.81
CA LYS A 322 28.13 3.90 -4.30
C LYS A 322 27.30 4.60 -5.39
N LEU A 323 27.18 5.92 -5.31
CA LEU A 323 26.45 6.72 -6.29
C LEU A 323 27.27 7.03 -7.57
N ASP A 324 28.61 7.12 -7.45
CA ASP A 324 29.53 7.45 -8.54
C ASP A 324 30.30 6.22 -9.06
N THR A 325 29.59 5.13 -9.34
CA THR A 325 30.19 3.98 -10.04
C THR A 325 30.27 4.22 -11.54
N PRO A 326 31.21 3.59 -12.27
CA PRO A 326 31.28 3.70 -13.72
C PRO A 326 29.95 3.42 -14.44
N ASP A 327 29.19 2.43 -13.94
CA ASP A 327 27.91 2.01 -14.52
C ASP A 327 26.84 3.10 -14.42
N PHE A 328 26.86 3.90 -13.33
CA PHE A 328 25.83 4.91 -13.06
C PHE A 328 26.26 6.35 -13.42
N ARG A 329 27.57 6.57 -13.57
CA ARG A 329 28.10 7.93 -13.86
C ARG A 329 27.50 8.53 -15.13
N ASN A 330 27.45 7.77 -16.21
CA ASN A 330 26.88 8.21 -17.48
C ASN A 330 25.37 8.40 -17.42
N LEU A 331 24.73 7.74 -16.47
CA LEU A 331 23.30 7.81 -16.28
C LEU A 331 22.87 9.02 -15.41
N MET A 332 23.67 9.35 -14.36
CA MET A 332 23.26 10.30 -13.33
C MET A 332 24.14 11.56 -13.22
N SER A 333 25.31 11.58 -13.84
CA SER A 333 26.23 12.73 -13.79
C SER A 333 26.26 13.49 -15.11
N VAL A 334 25.08 13.84 -15.61
CA VAL A 334 24.86 14.55 -16.87
C VAL A 334 24.41 15.98 -16.62
N THR A 335 24.87 16.92 -17.46
CA THR A 335 24.50 18.34 -17.35
C THR A 335 23.12 18.63 -17.89
N THR A 336 22.67 17.87 -18.90
CA THR A 336 21.35 17.98 -19.53
C THR A 336 20.64 16.63 -19.48
N PRO A 337 19.93 16.32 -18.36
CA PRO A 337 19.25 15.04 -18.22
C PRO A 337 18.02 14.95 -19.13
N GLU A 338 17.70 13.75 -19.59
CA GLU A 338 16.49 13.47 -20.36
C GLU A 338 15.25 13.52 -19.48
N LEU A 339 15.35 12.98 -18.25
CA LEU A 339 14.34 13.11 -17.21
C LEU A 339 14.60 14.40 -16.41
N ASP A 340 13.73 15.35 -16.60
CA ASP A 340 13.64 16.62 -15.88
C ASP A 340 12.23 16.81 -15.35
N TRP A 341 12.07 17.12 -14.07
CA TRP A 341 10.74 17.18 -13.43
C TRP A 341 9.86 18.30 -13.97
N ASP A 342 10.43 19.48 -14.26
CA ASP A 342 9.65 20.57 -14.83
C ASP A 342 9.04 20.17 -16.19
N ARG A 343 9.88 19.64 -17.06
CA ARG A 343 9.43 19.17 -18.38
C ARG A 343 8.48 17.97 -18.27
N ALA A 344 8.77 17.00 -17.41
CA ALA A 344 7.95 15.81 -17.22
C ALA A 344 6.54 16.17 -16.73
N ILE A 345 6.43 17.08 -15.78
CA ILE A 345 5.14 17.51 -15.21
C ILE A 345 4.36 18.37 -16.20
N ARG A 346 4.99 19.38 -16.82
CA ARG A 346 4.32 20.24 -17.81
C ARG A 346 3.79 19.48 -19.01
N LEU A 347 4.55 18.50 -19.48
CA LEU A 347 4.17 17.64 -20.62
C LEU A 347 3.34 16.43 -20.17
N LYS A 348 2.99 16.31 -18.89
CA LYS A 348 2.19 15.22 -18.33
C LYS A 348 2.78 13.84 -18.67
N ARG A 349 4.11 13.70 -18.58
CA ARG A 349 4.81 12.46 -18.90
C ARG A 349 4.44 11.33 -17.95
N ILE A 350 4.67 10.10 -18.40
CA ILE A 350 4.60 8.89 -17.59
C ILE A 350 6.03 8.51 -17.25
N VAL A 351 6.43 8.71 -16.01
CA VAL A 351 7.78 8.39 -15.52
C VAL A 351 7.72 7.12 -14.70
N TYR A 352 8.41 6.07 -15.15
CA TYR A 352 8.55 4.83 -14.41
C TYR A 352 10.00 4.65 -13.96
N MET A 353 10.23 4.74 -12.65
CA MET A 353 11.55 4.58 -12.03
C MET A 353 11.70 3.16 -11.48
N PHE A 354 12.31 2.29 -12.27
CA PHE A 354 12.61 0.90 -11.93
C PHE A 354 13.98 0.80 -11.27
N MET A 355 14.03 0.83 -9.93
CA MET A 355 15.30 0.95 -9.21
C MET A 355 16.09 -0.37 -9.11
N GLY A 356 15.40 -1.51 -9.08
CA GLY A 356 16.05 -2.84 -9.05
C GLY A 356 16.82 -3.15 -7.77
N SER A 357 16.24 -2.85 -6.60
CA SER A 357 16.90 -3.06 -5.30
C SER A 357 17.28 -4.51 -5.01
N MET A 358 16.77 -5.45 -5.78
CA MET A 358 17.20 -6.85 -5.71
C MET A 358 18.62 -7.06 -6.24
N ILE A 359 19.14 -6.13 -7.06
CA ILE A 359 20.48 -6.18 -7.66
C ILE A 359 21.42 -5.22 -6.92
N VAL A 360 21.01 -3.97 -6.71
CA VAL A 360 21.84 -2.88 -6.16
C VAL A 360 21.13 -2.17 -5.00
N LYS A 361 20.82 -2.93 -3.96
CA LYS A 361 19.91 -2.55 -2.87
C LYS A 361 20.11 -1.14 -2.30
N GLU A 362 21.30 -0.82 -1.79
CA GLU A 362 21.56 0.44 -1.10
C GLU A 362 21.55 1.62 -2.06
N THR A 363 22.13 1.44 -3.25
CA THR A 363 22.17 2.47 -4.29
C THR A 363 20.76 2.75 -4.82
N ALA A 364 19.96 1.72 -5.03
CA ALA A 364 18.57 1.85 -5.47
C ALA A 364 17.73 2.68 -4.49
N TYR A 365 17.85 2.42 -3.19
CA TYR A 365 17.13 3.21 -2.18
C TYR A 365 17.65 4.65 -2.11
N ALA A 366 18.96 4.86 -2.13
CA ALA A 366 19.55 6.19 -2.10
C ALA A 366 19.09 7.05 -3.29
N ILE A 367 19.10 6.49 -4.49
CA ILE A 367 18.64 7.21 -5.70
C ILE A 367 17.13 7.43 -5.68
N GLY A 368 16.36 6.45 -5.20
CA GLY A 368 14.92 6.62 -5.01
C GLY A 368 14.57 7.74 -4.01
N MET A 369 15.33 7.84 -2.91
CA MET A 369 15.19 8.94 -1.94
C MET A 369 15.54 10.28 -2.58
N LEU A 370 16.66 10.36 -3.31
CA LEU A 370 17.07 11.59 -4.02
C LEU A 370 16.02 12.01 -5.05
N ALA A 371 15.49 11.07 -5.82
CA ALA A 371 14.48 11.35 -6.83
C ALA A 371 13.18 11.87 -6.21
N LEU A 372 12.76 11.26 -5.10
CA LEU A 372 11.57 11.66 -4.37
C LEU A 372 11.74 13.04 -3.74
N GLN A 373 12.91 13.31 -3.13
CA GLN A 373 13.24 14.61 -2.55
C GLN A 373 13.32 15.70 -3.63
N ASP A 374 13.98 15.43 -4.76
CA ASP A 374 14.08 16.37 -5.88
C ASP A 374 12.69 16.72 -6.45
N LEU A 375 11.82 15.71 -6.66
CA LEU A 375 10.45 15.90 -7.10
C LEU A 375 9.64 16.75 -6.11
N LEU A 376 9.66 16.42 -4.83
CA LEU A 376 8.89 17.15 -3.81
C LEU A 376 9.40 18.60 -3.64
N ASN A 377 10.72 18.81 -3.69
CA ASN A 377 11.31 20.15 -3.67
C ASN A 377 10.90 20.95 -4.91
N PHE A 378 10.86 20.31 -6.10
CA PHE A 378 10.35 20.94 -7.30
C PHE A 378 8.89 21.40 -7.15
N ILE A 379 8.04 20.54 -6.63
CA ILE A 379 6.61 20.85 -6.40
C ILE A 379 6.46 21.98 -5.35
N GLY A 380 7.23 21.95 -4.27
CA GLY A 380 7.26 23.00 -3.25
C GLY A 380 7.65 24.36 -3.81
N ARG A 381 8.64 24.41 -4.73
CA ARG A 381 8.99 25.65 -5.46
C ARG A 381 7.89 26.11 -6.39
N ALA A 382 7.24 25.21 -7.11
CA ALA A 382 6.10 25.56 -7.96
C ALA A 382 4.97 26.19 -7.14
N TYR A 383 4.80 25.78 -5.89
CA TYR A 383 3.91 26.43 -4.93
C TYR A 383 4.36 27.86 -4.57
N ALA A 384 5.63 28.01 -4.21
CA ALA A 384 6.17 29.30 -3.76
C ALA A 384 6.17 30.37 -4.87
N TYR A 385 6.29 29.98 -6.13
CA TYR A 385 6.30 30.87 -7.29
C TYR A 385 4.97 30.93 -8.05
N GLU A 386 3.89 30.44 -7.46
CA GLU A 386 2.51 30.49 -8.02
C GLU A 386 2.39 29.93 -9.43
N HIS A 387 3.14 28.90 -9.76
CA HIS A 387 3.05 28.26 -11.07
C HIS A 387 1.68 27.57 -11.25
N ALA A 388 1.22 27.48 -12.50
CA ALA A 388 -0.03 26.81 -12.80
C ALA A 388 -0.03 25.36 -12.31
N LYS A 389 -1.10 24.96 -11.62
CA LYS A 389 -1.27 23.61 -11.11
C LYS A 389 -1.37 22.61 -12.26
N THR A 390 -0.47 21.64 -12.28
CA THR A 390 -0.59 20.45 -13.12
C THR A 390 -0.87 19.27 -12.23
N PRO A 391 -1.95 18.52 -12.40
CA PRO A 391 -2.22 17.33 -11.60
C PRO A 391 -1.09 16.30 -11.73
N ILE A 392 -0.64 15.78 -10.60
CA ILE A 392 0.46 14.80 -10.52
C ILE A 392 -0.03 13.59 -9.74
N ARG A 393 0.01 12.42 -10.36
CA ARG A 393 -0.16 11.13 -9.71
C ARG A 393 1.21 10.57 -9.36
N LEU A 394 1.55 10.58 -8.08
CA LEU A 394 2.76 9.95 -7.55
C LEU A 394 2.41 8.63 -6.88
N ILE A 395 2.95 7.53 -7.36
CA ILE A 395 2.78 6.21 -6.77
C ILE A 395 4.14 5.73 -6.29
N VAL A 396 4.25 5.44 -5.00
CA VAL A 396 5.50 4.95 -4.37
C VAL A 396 5.24 3.59 -3.75
N ASP A 397 5.85 2.54 -4.29
CA ASP A 397 5.86 1.24 -3.62
C ASP A 397 6.98 1.20 -2.57
N GLU A 398 6.68 0.65 -1.39
CA GLU A 398 7.61 0.58 -0.24
C GLU A 398 8.14 1.95 0.24
N VAL A 399 7.25 2.92 0.46
CA VAL A 399 7.62 4.28 0.92
C VAL A 399 8.48 4.27 2.18
N GLY A 400 8.33 3.32 3.08
CA GLY A 400 9.18 3.17 4.28
C GLY A 400 10.66 2.95 3.98
N ARG A 401 11.04 2.66 2.72
CA ARG A 401 12.44 2.57 2.28
C ARG A 401 12.95 3.84 1.63
N LEU A 402 12.06 4.73 1.22
CA LEU A 402 12.37 5.95 0.47
C LEU A 402 12.10 7.23 1.25
N ALA A 403 11.40 7.14 2.38
CA ALA A 403 11.10 8.27 3.22
C ALA A 403 12.38 8.82 3.88
N PHE A 404 12.46 10.13 4.01
CA PHE A 404 13.60 10.87 4.55
C PHE A 404 13.11 11.93 5.56
N PRO A 405 13.97 12.46 6.44
CA PRO A 405 13.59 13.56 7.33
C PRO A 405 13.03 14.74 6.53
N GLY A 406 11.89 15.30 6.95
CA GLY A 406 11.18 16.36 6.22
C GLY A 406 10.26 15.87 5.09
N PHE A 407 10.23 14.56 4.79
CA PHE A 407 9.34 14.00 3.78
C PHE A 407 7.88 14.37 4.00
N VAL A 408 7.42 14.31 5.24
CA VAL A 408 6.01 14.57 5.60
C VAL A 408 5.64 16.03 5.38
N ASP A 409 6.53 16.96 5.74
CA ASP A 409 6.30 18.39 5.57
C ASP A 409 6.20 18.76 4.08
N LEU A 410 7.12 18.22 3.27
CA LEU A 410 7.10 18.43 1.82
C LEU A 410 5.85 17.80 1.18
N LEU A 411 5.44 16.62 1.63
CA LEU A 411 4.25 15.94 1.14
C LEU A 411 2.99 16.77 1.43
N SER A 412 2.85 17.29 2.67
CA SER A 412 1.71 18.12 3.07
C SER A 412 1.58 19.38 2.23
N GLN A 413 2.69 20.04 1.92
CA GLN A 413 2.72 21.24 1.08
C GLN A 413 2.40 20.95 -0.38
N ALA A 414 2.85 19.80 -0.89
CA ALA A 414 2.69 19.41 -2.28
C ALA A 414 1.23 19.09 -2.68
N GLY A 415 0.39 18.68 -1.74
CA GLY A 415 -1.05 18.46 -1.98
C GLY A 415 -1.75 19.71 -2.52
N GLY A 416 -1.42 20.90 -1.99
CA GLY A 416 -1.93 22.17 -2.48
C GLY A 416 -1.59 22.49 -3.94
N GLN A 417 -0.61 21.83 -4.53
CA GLN A 417 -0.18 21.96 -5.94
C GLN A 417 -0.73 20.86 -6.86
N GLY A 418 -1.72 20.09 -6.42
CA GLY A 418 -2.33 19.05 -7.21
C GLY A 418 -1.56 17.73 -7.20
N LEU A 419 -0.68 17.51 -6.21
CA LEU A 419 -0.07 16.22 -5.98
C LEU A 419 -1.07 15.27 -5.33
N MET A 420 -1.31 14.16 -5.99
CA MET A 420 -2.09 13.03 -5.50
C MET A 420 -1.12 11.85 -5.26
N ALA A 421 -0.61 11.72 -4.04
CA ALA A 421 0.33 10.66 -3.72
C ALA A 421 -0.40 9.40 -3.22
N VAL A 422 0.01 8.25 -3.77
CA VAL A 422 -0.37 6.90 -3.31
C VAL A 422 0.87 6.23 -2.74
N LEU A 423 0.92 6.13 -1.43
CA LEU A 423 2.10 5.67 -0.68
C LEU A 423 1.85 4.27 -0.14
N ALA A 424 2.58 3.28 -0.65
CA ALA A 424 2.43 1.91 -0.21
C ALA A 424 3.52 1.50 0.77
N PHE A 425 3.14 0.72 1.79
CA PHE A 425 4.06 0.17 2.80
C PHE A 425 3.55 -1.20 3.30
N GLN A 426 4.38 -1.95 4.02
CA GLN A 426 4.00 -3.27 4.50
C GLN A 426 3.49 -3.25 5.93
N SER A 427 4.18 -2.53 6.82
CA SER A 427 3.84 -2.41 8.23
C SER A 427 4.12 -1.01 8.76
N VAL A 428 3.42 -0.61 9.82
CA VAL A 428 3.69 0.65 10.53
C VAL A 428 5.12 0.67 11.08
N ALA A 429 5.68 -0.48 11.43
CA ALA A 429 7.06 -0.60 11.89
C ALA A 429 8.08 -0.16 10.81
N ASP A 430 7.78 -0.35 9.52
CA ASP A 430 8.64 0.12 8.43
C ASP A 430 8.69 1.66 8.40
N LEU A 431 7.56 2.33 8.60
CA LEU A 431 7.49 3.80 8.69
C LEU A 431 8.21 4.32 9.94
N VAL A 432 8.01 3.65 11.08
CA VAL A 432 8.70 4.01 12.33
C VAL A 432 10.21 3.85 12.21
N SER A 433 10.67 2.80 11.53
CA SER A 433 12.09 2.58 11.28
C SER A 433 12.72 3.68 10.40
N ALA A 434 11.96 4.21 9.44
CA ALA A 434 12.44 5.23 8.50
C ALA A 434 12.38 6.66 9.08
N LEU A 435 11.30 6.99 9.77
CA LEU A 435 10.96 8.38 10.15
C LEU A 435 10.90 8.60 11.68
N GLY A 436 11.10 7.54 12.46
CA GLY A 436 10.82 7.56 13.89
C GLY A 436 9.30 7.51 14.19
N PRO A 437 8.92 7.35 15.48
CA PRO A 437 7.50 7.23 15.85
C PRO A 437 6.67 8.47 15.48
N SER A 438 7.21 9.67 15.69
CA SER A 438 6.52 10.93 15.38
C SER A 438 6.30 11.10 13.87
N GLY A 439 7.32 10.87 13.04
CA GLY A 439 7.19 10.98 11.58
C GLY A 439 6.24 9.94 10.99
N ALA A 440 6.25 8.71 11.52
CA ALA A 440 5.30 7.68 11.12
C ALA A 440 3.85 8.09 11.45
N GLN A 441 3.61 8.66 12.64
CA GLN A 441 2.29 9.17 13.02
C GLN A 441 1.85 10.33 12.12
N GLN A 442 2.75 11.26 11.82
CA GLN A 442 2.47 12.37 10.92
C GLN A 442 2.05 11.92 9.51
N ILE A 443 2.70 10.88 8.95
CA ILE A 443 2.24 10.30 7.66
C ILE A 443 0.82 9.75 7.78
N LEU A 444 0.51 9.04 8.86
CA LEU A 444 -0.83 8.52 9.10
C LEU A 444 -1.87 9.65 9.21
N ASP A 445 -1.53 10.76 9.85
CA ASP A 445 -2.43 11.90 10.05
C ASP A 445 -2.62 12.73 8.77
N ASN A 446 -1.56 12.94 8.00
CA ASN A 446 -1.55 13.76 6.78
C ASN A 446 -2.03 13.03 5.51
N THR A 447 -2.40 11.77 5.60
CA THR A 447 -3.02 11.05 4.49
C THR A 447 -4.51 10.83 4.77
N ASN A 448 -5.38 11.47 4.00
CA ASN A 448 -6.82 11.45 4.26
C ASN A 448 -7.49 10.13 3.89
N THR A 449 -6.97 9.46 2.86
CA THR A 449 -7.49 8.18 2.38
C THR A 449 -6.58 7.03 2.80
N LYS A 450 -7.16 5.96 3.35
CA LYS A 450 -6.40 4.80 3.84
C LYS A 450 -6.98 3.50 3.35
N LEU A 451 -6.16 2.69 2.69
CA LEU A 451 -6.54 1.38 2.16
C LEU A 451 -5.71 0.29 2.85
N TRP A 452 -6.35 -0.56 3.62
CA TRP A 452 -5.71 -1.61 4.41
C TRP A 452 -6.07 -3.00 3.90
N PHE A 453 -5.13 -3.65 3.28
CA PHE A 453 -5.16 -5.08 3.02
C PHE A 453 -4.80 -5.85 4.30
N ARG A 454 -4.72 -7.18 4.22
CA ARG A 454 -4.38 -8.01 5.36
C ARG A 454 -3.07 -7.55 6.02
N ALA A 455 -3.15 -7.24 7.32
CA ALA A 455 -2.00 -7.00 8.18
C ALA A 455 -1.46 -8.33 8.75
N THR A 456 -0.15 -8.40 9.01
CA THR A 456 0.50 -9.55 9.65
C THR A 456 0.88 -9.29 11.09
N ASP A 457 0.87 -8.03 11.52
CA ASP A 457 1.21 -7.62 12.87
C ASP A 457 0.08 -6.82 13.53
N HIS A 458 0.02 -6.90 14.86
CA HIS A 458 -1.01 -6.24 15.65
C HIS A 458 -0.95 -4.72 15.60
N ALA A 459 0.26 -4.13 15.58
CA ALA A 459 0.40 -2.67 15.59
C ALA A 459 -0.22 -2.05 14.34
N THR A 460 0.07 -2.62 13.16
CA THR A 460 -0.52 -2.20 11.88
C THR A 460 -2.04 -2.43 11.85
N ALA A 461 -2.52 -3.58 12.35
CA ALA A 461 -3.95 -3.87 12.41
C ALA A 461 -4.68 -2.91 13.36
N LYS A 462 -4.11 -2.64 14.54
CA LYS A 462 -4.66 -1.72 15.54
C LYS A 462 -4.76 -0.30 14.99
N THR A 463 -3.73 0.18 14.31
CA THR A 463 -3.73 1.53 13.71
C THR A 463 -4.95 1.75 12.84
N PHE A 464 -5.31 0.80 11.97
CA PHE A 464 -6.50 0.93 11.14
C PHE A 464 -7.79 0.72 11.94
N ALA A 465 -7.83 -0.22 12.88
CA ALA A 465 -9.01 -0.45 13.71
C ALA A 465 -9.42 0.82 14.48
N ASP A 466 -8.43 1.59 14.97
CA ASP A 466 -8.67 2.85 15.67
C ASP A 466 -9.16 3.98 14.73
N ILE A 467 -8.75 3.96 13.45
CA ILE A 467 -9.16 4.94 12.43
C ILE A 467 -10.52 4.58 11.82
N GLY A 468 -10.82 3.29 11.67
CA GLY A 468 -12.00 2.77 10.95
C GLY A 468 -13.35 3.08 11.59
N GLY A 469 -13.35 3.86 12.68
CA GLY A 469 -14.57 4.30 13.36
C GLY A 469 -15.06 3.35 14.44
N LYS A 470 -15.91 3.88 15.33
CA LYS A 470 -16.54 3.12 16.43
C LYS A 470 -18.05 3.12 16.27
N GLY A 471 -18.68 2.05 16.73
CA GLY A 471 -20.12 1.93 16.70
C GLY A 471 -20.65 0.93 17.72
N PRO A 472 -22.00 0.87 17.86
CA PRO A 472 -22.65 -0.03 18.79
C PRO A 472 -22.56 -1.48 18.32
N LEU A 473 -21.84 -2.32 19.06
CA LEU A 473 -21.71 -3.75 18.82
C LEU A 473 -22.46 -4.55 19.85
N LEU A 474 -23.17 -5.60 19.42
CA LEU A 474 -23.94 -6.47 20.28
C LEU A 474 -23.06 -7.58 20.85
N THR A 475 -22.71 -7.46 22.11
CA THR A 475 -22.02 -8.50 22.86
C THR A 475 -23.04 -9.37 23.59
N ARG A 476 -23.12 -10.66 23.22
CA ARG A 476 -23.99 -11.62 23.90
C ARG A 476 -23.17 -12.41 24.94
N ARG A 477 -23.64 -12.42 26.17
CA ARG A 477 -23.15 -13.31 27.23
C ARG A 477 -24.17 -14.41 27.45
N GLU A 478 -23.74 -15.65 27.35
CA GLU A 478 -24.54 -16.81 27.73
C GLU A 478 -24.07 -17.25 29.09
N SER A 479 -24.97 -17.28 30.05
CA SER A 479 -24.73 -17.85 31.37
C SER A 479 -25.63 -19.06 31.57
N ALA A 480 -25.02 -20.19 31.91
CA ALA A 480 -25.74 -21.40 32.32
C ALA A 480 -25.59 -21.55 33.84
N ALA A 481 -26.69 -21.46 34.54
CA ALA A 481 -26.73 -21.78 35.98
C ALA A 481 -27.35 -23.16 36.17
N TYR A 482 -26.59 -24.05 36.74
CA TYR A 482 -27.05 -25.39 37.10
C TYR A 482 -27.42 -25.39 38.56
N ARG A 483 -28.69 -25.73 38.89
CA ARG A 483 -29.12 -25.97 40.25
C ARG A 483 -29.40 -27.45 40.43
N PRO A 484 -28.80 -28.12 41.44
CA PRO A 484 -29.19 -29.47 41.77
C PRO A 484 -30.62 -29.46 42.32
N VAL A 485 -31.51 -30.26 41.76
CA VAL A 485 -32.86 -30.43 42.28
C VAL A 485 -32.84 -31.58 43.29
N LEU A 486 -32.96 -31.25 44.55
CA LEU A 486 -33.18 -32.22 45.60
C LEU A 486 -34.66 -32.61 45.58
N GLN A 487 -35.00 -33.65 44.82
CA GLN A 487 -36.32 -34.27 44.96
C GLN A 487 -36.30 -35.28 46.12
N GLY A 488 -37.14 -35.01 47.09
CA GLY A 488 -37.33 -35.88 48.25
C GLY A 488 -38.10 -37.16 47.93
N LYS A 489 -37.49 -38.11 47.26
CA LYS A 489 -37.74 -39.56 47.23
C LYS A 489 -36.57 -40.29 46.58
N PRO A 490 -36.12 -41.45 47.12
CA PRO A 490 -34.98 -42.16 46.55
C PRO A 490 -35.36 -42.86 45.24
N ALA A 491 -35.17 -42.20 44.12
CA ALA A 491 -35.22 -42.86 42.84
C ALA A 491 -33.78 -43.07 42.36
N ARG A 492 -33.49 -44.29 42.02
CA ARG A 492 -32.22 -44.79 41.50
C ARG A 492 -31.54 -43.85 40.52
N ASN A 493 -30.33 -43.40 40.84
CA ASN A 493 -29.26 -42.95 39.97
C ASN A 493 -29.65 -42.00 38.78
N ARG A 494 -30.24 -40.84 39.05
CA ARG A 494 -30.17 -39.70 38.13
C ARG A 494 -30.11 -38.41 38.93
N LEU A 495 -28.96 -37.78 38.94
CA LEU A 495 -28.82 -36.39 39.34
C LEU A 495 -29.60 -35.55 38.31
N ALA A 496 -30.76 -35.05 38.71
CA ALA A 496 -31.50 -34.10 37.92
C ALA A 496 -30.94 -32.70 38.19
N PHE A 497 -30.50 -32.01 37.17
CA PHE A 497 -30.08 -30.63 37.23
C PHE A 497 -31.10 -29.77 36.47
N ASP A 498 -31.60 -28.73 37.10
CA ASP A 498 -32.28 -27.66 36.39
C ASP A 498 -31.23 -26.71 35.84
N ALA A 499 -31.21 -26.59 34.51
CA ALA A 499 -30.34 -25.66 33.81
C ALA A 499 -31.14 -24.42 33.41
N THR A 500 -30.80 -23.30 34.00
CA THR A 500 -31.34 -22.01 33.56
C THR A 500 -30.33 -21.37 32.63
N PHE A 501 -30.72 -21.19 31.36
CA PHE A 501 -29.93 -20.48 30.38
C PHE A 501 -30.42 -19.03 30.33
N ALA A 502 -29.55 -18.10 30.70
CA ALA A 502 -29.79 -16.68 30.55
C ALA A 502 -28.89 -16.13 29.42
N GLN A 503 -29.52 -15.57 28.42
CA GLN A 503 -28.83 -14.90 27.34
C GLN A 503 -28.99 -13.39 27.52
N GLN A 504 -27.90 -12.71 27.84
CA GLN A 504 -27.88 -11.26 28.00
C GLN A 504 -27.18 -10.65 26.80
N SER A 505 -27.84 -9.76 26.06
CA SER A 505 -27.26 -8.94 25.02
C SER A 505 -26.94 -7.57 25.61
N THR A 506 -25.69 -7.16 25.53
CA THR A 506 -25.24 -5.82 25.96
C THR A 506 -24.67 -5.11 24.73
N GLU A 507 -25.11 -3.88 24.52
CA GLU A 507 -24.56 -3.01 23.49
C GLU A 507 -23.31 -2.31 24.05
N VAL A 508 -22.19 -2.42 23.34
CA VAL A 508 -20.90 -1.82 23.71
C VAL A 508 -20.38 -1.05 22.50
N VAL A 509 -19.87 0.15 22.70
CA VAL A 509 -19.23 0.94 21.65
C VAL A 509 -17.80 0.43 21.46
N GLU A 510 -17.55 -0.22 20.34
CA GLU A 510 -16.25 -0.78 19.97
C GLU A 510 -15.88 -0.38 18.53
N ASN A 511 -14.64 -0.67 18.12
CA ASN A 511 -14.19 -0.43 16.77
C ASN A 511 -15.03 -1.24 15.74
N LEU A 512 -15.52 -0.58 14.71
CA LEU A 512 -16.32 -1.20 13.64
C LEU A 512 -15.52 -2.22 12.84
N VAL A 513 -14.20 -2.02 12.74
CA VAL A 513 -13.28 -2.98 12.14
C VAL A 513 -12.33 -3.48 13.23
N ARG A 514 -12.35 -4.77 13.51
CA ARG A 514 -11.51 -5.36 14.54
C ARG A 514 -10.14 -5.74 14.00
N GLU A 515 -9.12 -5.69 14.86
CA GLU A 515 -7.74 -6.07 14.53
C GLU A 515 -7.64 -7.48 13.95
N ASP A 516 -8.35 -8.43 14.57
CA ASP A 516 -8.33 -9.83 14.16
C ASP A 516 -8.99 -10.05 12.78
N TRP A 517 -9.94 -9.21 12.37
CA TRP A 517 -10.53 -9.26 11.04
C TRP A 517 -9.54 -8.78 9.97
N LEU A 518 -8.82 -7.68 10.27
CA LEU A 518 -7.76 -7.19 9.40
C LEU A 518 -6.64 -8.22 9.19
N MET A 519 -6.28 -8.96 10.23
CA MET A 519 -5.27 -10.02 10.14
C MET A 519 -5.76 -11.28 9.40
N LYS A 520 -7.05 -11.41 9.22
CA LYS A 520 -7.68 -12.56 8.56
C LYS A 520 -8.28 -12.22 7.19
N LEU A 521 -8.10 -10.99 6.69
CA LEU A 521 -8.61 -10.59 5.39
C LEU A 521 -8.11 -11.52 4.29
N PRO A 522 -8.98 -11.98 3.41
CA PRO A 522 -8.58 -12.75 2.23
C PRO A 522 -7.78 -11.91 1.25
N ARG A 523 -7.08 -12.58 0.34
CA ARG A 523 -6.33 -11.91 -0.73
C ARG A 523 -7.28 -11.08 -1.62
N GLY A 524 -6.88 -9.87 -1.98
CA GLY A 524 -7.66 -8.96 -2.82
C GLY A 524 -8.83 -8.28 -2.10
N HIS A 525 -8.94 -8.43 -0.77
CA HIS A 525 -9.87 -7.69 0.06
C HIS A 525 -9.14 -6.67 0.89
N ALA A 526 -9.79 -5.53 1.10
CA ALA A 526 -9.28 -4.46 1.95
C ALA A 526 -10.43 -3.72 2.65
N PHE A 527 -10.09 -3.04 3.71
CA PHE A 527 -10.89 -1.95 4.24
C PHE A 527 -10.33 -0.62 3.75
N LEU A 528 -11.22 0.24 3.32
CA LEU A 528 -10.92 1.59 2.84
C LEU A 528 -11.58 2.59 3.78
N TYR A 529 -10.81 3.53 4.30
CA TYR A 529 -11.31 4.70 5.00
C TYR A 529 -11.12 5.93 4.11
N ALA A 530 -12.19 6.62 3.81
CA ALA A 530 -12.19 7.83 2.98
C ALA A 530 -13.35 8.73 3.37
N SER A 531 -13.11 10.04 3.44
CA SER A 531 -14.15 11.07 3.71
C SER A 531 -15.03 10.77 4.93
N GLY A 532 -14.41 10.24 6.01
CA GLY A 532 -15.10 9.91 7.27
C GLY A 532 -15.91 8.61 7.24
N GLN A 533 -15.83 7.82 6.16
CA GLN A 533 -16.57 6.57 6.00
C GLN A 533 -15.61 5.39 5.82
N THR A 534 -16.00 4.24 6.34
CA THR A 534 -15.31 2.98 6.14
C THR A 534 -16.05 2.13 5.12
N TYR A 535 -15.31 1.56 4.18
CA TYR A 535 -15.82 0.64 3.16
C TYR A 535 -15.10 -0.69 3.27
N LYS A 536 -15.79 -1.77 3.04
CA LYS A 536 -15.16 -3.05 2.71
C LYS A 536 -15.08 -3.17 1.20
N THR A 537 -13.87 -3.36 0.67
CA THR A 537 -13.63 -3.39 -0.78
C THR A 537 -12.98 -4.70 -1.20
N ARG A 538 -13.21 -5.06 -2.46
CA ARG A 538 -12.63 -6.19 -3.15
C ARG A 538 -12.09 -5.74 -4.50
N PHE A 539 -10.91 -6.21 -4.84
CA PHE A 539 -10.21 -5.83 -6.07
C PHE A 539 -10.26 -6.95 -7.08
N PRO A 540 -10.77 -6.70 -8.29
CA PRO A 540 -10.72 -7.66 -9.37
C PRO A 540 -9.28 -7.85 -9.85
N LEU A 541 -8.96 -9.05 -10.34
CA LEU A 541 -7.72 -9.29 -11.06
C LEU A 541 -7.80 -8.64 -12.45
N MET A 542 -6.73 -7.99 -12.85
CA MET A 542 -6.58 -7.54 -14.23
C MET A 542 -5.93 -8.65 -15.06
N PRO A 543 -6.35 -8.86 -16.33
CA PRO A 543 -5.71 -9.81 -17.22
C PRO A 543 -4.25 -9.42 -17.46
N GLU A 544 -3.41 -10.38 -17.85
CA GLU A 544 -2.00 -10.10 -18.19
C GLU A 544 -1.88 -9.02 -19.27
N PRO A 545 -0.85 -8.14 -19.17
CA PRO A 545 -0.63 -7.09 -20.17
C PRO A 545 -0.36 -7.70 -21.54
N LYS A 546 -1.04 -7.17 -22.56
CA LYS A 546 -0.89 -7.63 -23.95
C LYS A 546 0.41 -7.15 -24.57
N ARG A 547 0.90 -5.99 -24.17
CA ARG A 547 2.12 -5.37 -24.67
C ARG A 547 3.13 -5.27 -23.54
N ARG A 548 4.35 -5.75 -23.81
CA ARG A 548 5.43 -5.73 -22.82
C ARG A 548 6.40 -4.61 -23.15
N PHE A 549 6.97 -4.00 -22.13
CA PHE A 549 8.08 -3.06 -22.31
C PHE A 549 9.26 -3.81 -22.95
N PRO A 550 9.88 -3.27 -24.01
CA PRO A 550 10.99 -3.92 -24.72
C PRO A 550 12.24 -3.89 -23.82
N LEU A 551 12.52 -4.99 -23.13
CA LEU A 551 13.72 -5.15 -22.29
C LEU A 551 14.93 -5.67 -23.06
N GLU A 552 14.70 -6.29 -24.20
CA GLU A 552 15.78 -6.72 -25.10
C GLU A 552 16.22 -5.50 -25.93
N ALA A 553 17.42 -5.01 -25.65
CA ALA A 553 18.07 -4.14 -26.59
C ALA A 553 18.29 -4.95 -27.87
N THR A 554 17.79 -4.49 -28.99
CA THR A 554 18.32 -4.92 -30.28
C THR A 554 19.82 -4.68 -30.25
N ALA A 555 20.58 -5.77 -30.14
CA ALA A 555 22.02 -5.79 -30.13
C ALA A 555 22.58 -5.15 -31.39
#